data_5ac2537b33e29f64554d462d8b7ab4f8
#
_entry.id   5ac2537b33e29f64554d462d8b7ab4f8
#
_cell.length_a   1.000
_cell.length_b   1.000
_cell.length_c   1.000
_cell.angle_alpha   90.00
_cell.angle_beta   90.00
_cell.angle_gamma   90.00
#
_symmetry.space_group_name_H-M   'P 1'
#
loop_
_entity.id
_entity.type
_entity.pdbx_description
1 polymer ?
#
loop_
_entity_poly.entity_id
_entity_poly.type
_entity_poly.pdbx_seq_one_letter_code
_entity_poly.pdbx_strand_id
1 'polypeptide(L)'
;MTHRHVHPVRSRAGALSAAAVLFAAAGCASGTTAAPGDAAGGAGHGGTLVIGATGKLPNPDTVIGGAGFEGKRLVGFQIYEGLTRYELLKDTDRPPVVTGALAESWQVAADAKTWTFTLRKGVLFQDGTPFDADAVVFNLDRYLDKKSPEYTDALGAAAKEYAGSIASYRKTDADHVELVTKEPNGHFPEDLAHVLIASPTAVKKTGSANFSQHPVGTGPFAFSSQAEGKEIALVANKAYWRGAPRLDRLVVKSLPDAAARTAALRSGGVNWIEYPNPDDIDSLRADGVQIATNSYDHLWYWILDTAKAPWSDPRVRRAANYAIDRKAIAEKLLHGTADPAYQAAPRATAAYDPAGDTYSYDPAKARQLLAEAGLADGFSTSVTVPTGGSGNLLPVPIAEALQRDLAAVGIKVELRTTDWSTLIGAEAKGQVALGSDAIAQSTTLFQSEALLPLFIGSKSPFWTGHYANPQVDALLASASASPDRPKRQADHRKALSLVTQDAPWLFVVNDRNPRALSPKVEGLVQPQSWFLDLTTVRVRA
;
A
#
# COMPACT_ATOMS: atom_id res chain seq x y z
N MET A 1 -52.99 5.19 37.39
CA MET A 1 -52.88 5.15 38.88
C MET A 1 -51.39 5.17 39.19
N THR A 2 -51.05 6.30 39.77
CA THR A 2 -50.17 6.65 40.90
C THR A 2 -48.67 6.49 40.62
N HIS A 3 -47.88 7.42 40.80
CA HIS A 3 -47.56 8.72 41.38
C HIS A 3 -46.05 8.91 41.30
N ARG A 4 -45.64 9.94 40.74
CA ARG A 4 -44.67 11.00 41.02
C ARG A 4 -43.95 10.91 42.38
N HIS A 5 -42.62 11.10 42.35
CA HIS A 5 -41.95 12.02 43.27
C HIS A 5 -40.70 12.65 42.63
N VAL A 6 -40.77 13.98 42.60
CA VAL A 6 -39.69 14.93 42.30
C VAL A 6 -39.18 15.45 43.64
N HIS A 7 -37.89 15.59 43.85
CA HIS A 7 -37.32 16.47 44.87
C HIS A 7 -36.11 17.27 44.35
N PRO A 8 -35.92 18.47 44.85
CA PRO A 8 -35.23 19.53 44.14
C PRO A 8 -33.78 19.80 44.61
N VAL A 9 -33.10 20.54 43.74
CA VAL A 9 -31.78 21.19 43.85
C VAL A 9 -31.69 22.12 45.07
N ARG A 10 -30.57 22.11 45.77
CA ARG A 10 -30.08 23.23 46.59
C ARG A 10 -28.64 23.58 46.21
N SER A 11 -28.53 24.79 45.68
CA SER A 11 -27.32 25.57 45.47
C SER A 11 -26.68 25.99 46.81
N ARG A 12 -25.35 25.93 46.89
CA ARG A 12 -24.59 26.79 47.83
C ARG A 12 -23.37 27.35 47.07
N ALA A 13 -23.41 28.66 46.94
CA ALA A 13 -22.29 29.51 46.59
C ALA A 13 -21.40 29.69 47.85
N GLY A 14 -20.12 29.74 47.67
CA GLY A 14 -19.17 30.09 48.70
C GLY A 14 -17.93 30.73 48.07
N ALA A 15 -17.69 31.95 48.43
CA ALA A 15 -16.75 32.90 47.82
C ALA A 15 -15.36 32.84 48.42
N LEU A 16 -14.39 33.23 47.59
CA LEU A 16 -13.20 34.05 47.84
C LEU A 16 -12.22 33.68 48.97
N SER A 17 -10.94 33.50 48.60
CA SER A 17 -9.84 34.32 49.14
C SER A 17 -8.58 34.23 48.29
N ALA A 18 -8.13 35.35 47.79
CA ALA A 18 -6.82 35.58 47.18
C ALA A 18 -5.75 35.72 48.27
N ALA A 19 -4.60 35.13 48.05
CA ALA A 19 -3.38 35.49 48.79
C ALA A 19 -2.21 35.65 47.80
N ALA A 20 -1.85 36.87 47.56
CA ALA A 20 -0.60 37.24 46.88
C ALA A 20 0.55 37.20 47.90
N VAL A 21 1.62 36.53 47.52
CA VAL A 21 2.90 36.65 48.22
C VAL A 21 3.97 37.09 47.20
N LEU A 22 4.37 38.34 47.37
CA LEU A 22 5.63 38.89 46.80
C LEU A 22 6.84 38.31 47.58
N PHE A 23 7.84 37.87 46.87
CA PHE A 23 9.21 37.82 47.42
C PHE A 23 10.20 38.48 46.45
N ALA A 24 10.99 39.35 47.06
CA ALA A 24 11.90 40.26 46.42
C ALA A 24 13.21 39.59 45.96
N ALA A 25 13.84 40.23 45.01
CA ALA A 25 15.12 39.93 44.42
C ALA A 25 16.30 40.09 45.41
N ALA A 26 17.28 39.21 45.29
CA ALA A 26 18.66 39.51 45.65
C ALA A 26 19.59 38.91 44.60
N GLY A 27 20.29 39.75 43.88
CA GLY A 27 21.31 39.37 42.91
C GLY A 27 22.61 38.95 43.57
N CYS A 28 23.29 38.00 42.94
CA CYS A 28 24.75 37.85 43.03
C CYS A 28 25.28 37.51 41.64
N ALA A 29 26.03 38.45 41.10
CA ALA A 29 26.84 38.27 39.93
C ALA A 29 28.07 37.41 40.26
N SER A 30 28.25 36.31 39.53
CA SER A 30 29.55 35.65 39.42
C SER A 30 29.80 35.33 37.97
N GLY A 31 30.79 36.02 37.43
CA GLY A 31 31.25 35.83 36.06
C GLY A 31 31.85 34.44 35.86
N THR A 32 31.46 33.82 34.76
CA THR A 32 32.14 32.66 34.20
C THR A 32 32.55 32.97 32.77
N THR A 33 33.82 32.86 32.55
CA THR A 33 34.56 32.99 31.30
C THR A 33 33.95 32.12 30.22
N ALA A 34 33.62 32.74 29.09
CA ALA A 34 33.22 32.06 27.86
C ALA A 34 34.42 31.28 27.32
N ALA A 35 34.26 29.99 27.15
CA ALA A 35 35.10 29.18 26.30
C ALA A 35 34.72 29.41 24.82
N PRO A 36 35.68 29.39 23.87
CA PRO A 36 35.40 29.63 22.47
C PRO A 36 34.52 28.51 21.91
N GLY A 37 33.38 28.90 21.38
CA GLY A 37 32.44 27.96 20.73
C GLY A 37 33.05 27.34 19.50
N ASP A 38 32.99 26.03 19.45
CA ASP A 38 33.13 25.26 18.25
C ASP A 38 31.94 25.55 17.32
N ALA A 39 32.19 26.40 16.34
CA ALA A 39 31.34 26.52 15.16
C ALA A 39 31.64 25.38 14.20
N ALA A 40 31.27 24.15 14.60
CA ALA A 40 31.04 23.07 13.66
C ALA A 40 29.57 23.14 13.29
N GLY A 41 29.28 23.59 12.06
CA GLY A 41 27.96 23.51 11.46
C GLY A 41 27.48 22.04 11.37
N GLY A 42 26.94 21.55 12.48
CA GLY A 42 26.25 20.27 12.52
C GLY A 42 25.03 20.37 11.63
N ALA A 43 25.02 19.59 10.52
CA ALA A 43 23.83 19.34 9.74
C ALA A 43 22.74 18.91 10.73
N GLY A 44 21.73 19.77 10.95
CA GLY A 44 20.69 19.58 11.96
C GLY A 44 20.08 18.19 11.82
N HIS A 45 20.05 17.46 12.90
CA HIS A 45 19.36 16.17 12.97
C HIS A 45 17.89 16.39 12.64
N GLY A 46 17.28 15.42 11.92
CA GLY A 46 16.16 15.60 11.03
C GLY A 46 14.78 15.69 11.64
N GLY A 47 14.63 15.96 12.92
CA GLY A 47 13.35 16.22 13.56
C GLY A 47 12.39 15.03 13.59
N THR A 48 11.12 15.33 13.89
CA THR A 48 10.03 14.33 13.93
C THR A 48 9.11 14.47 12.73
N LEU A 49 8.98 13.41 11.93
CA LEU A 49 7.96 13.31 10.90
C LEU A 49 6.68 12.69 11.50
N VAL A 50 5.57 13.39 11.38
CA VAL A 50 4.24 12.92 11.78
C VAL A 50 3.38 12.75 10.55
N ILE A 51 2.99 11.51 10.25
CA ILE A 51 2.16 11.14 9.09
C ILE A 51 0.73 10.88 9.52
N GLY A 52 -0.24 11.53 8.87
CA GLY A 52 -1.67 11.20 8.94
C GLY A 52 -2.00 10.13 7.89
N ALA A 53 -2.21 8.90 8.32
CA ALA A 53 -2.55 7.74 7.49
C ALA A 53 -4.05 7.61 7.30
N THR A 54 -4.48 6.98 6.19
CA THR A 54 -5.90 6.84 5.83
C THR A 54 -6.58 5.68 6.52
N GLY A 55 -5.81 4.67 6.93
CA GLY A 55 -6.32 3.44 7.50
C GLY A 55 -6.19 3.36 9.02
N LYS A 56 -6.86 2.38 9.58
CA LYS A 56 -6.61 1.95 10.95
C LYS A 56 -5.20 1.37 11.01
N LEU A 57 -4.37 1.89 11.93
CA LEU A 57 -3.01 1.41 12.06
C LEU A 57 -3.00 -0.05 12.52
N PRO A 58 -2.15 -0.86 11.90
CA PRO A 58 -2.04 -2.26 12.22
C PRO A 58 -1.32 -2.51 13.52
N ASN A 59 -1.38 -3.75 13.91
CA ASN A 59 -0.39 -4.37 14.76
C ASN A 59 1.02 -4.15 14.19
N PRO A 60 2.00 -3.59 14.95
CA PRO A 60 3.36 -3.36 14.46
C PRO A 60 4.12 -4.63 14.04
N ASP A 61 3.68 -5.82 14.44
CA ASP A 61 4.12 -7.06 13.80
C ASP A 61 3.48 -7.17 12.42
N THR A 62 3.83 -6.24 11.55
CA THR A 62 3.30 -6.10 10.19
C THR A 62 3.81 -7.17 9.23
N VAL A 63 4.65 -8.07 9.72
CA VAL A 63 4.88 -9.35 9.06
C VAL A 63 3.55 -10.07 8.87
N ILE A 64 2.63 -9.87 9.82
CA ILE A 64 1.26 -10.35 9.72
C ILE A 64 0.45 -9.35 8.90
N GLY A 65 0.09 -9.70 7.68
CA GLY A 65 -0.61 -8.85 6.72
C GLY A 65 -2.01 -8.33 7.11
N GLY A 66 -2.41 -8.38 8.37
CA GLY A 66 -3.71 -7.88 8.83
C GLY A 66 -3.89 -6.36 8.80
N ALA A 67 -2.86 -5.63 8.39
CA ALA A 67 -2.76 -4.18 8.45
C ALA A 67 -3.03 -3.46 7.15
N GLY A 68 -3.25 -4.18 6.08
CA GLY A 68 -3.23 -3.62 4.75
C GLY A 68 -1.84 -3.11 4.34
N PHE A 69 -1.71 -2.79 3.07
CA PHE A 69 -0.44 -2.32 2.51
C PHE A 69 0.05 -0.99 3.11
N GLU A 70 -0.85 -0.12 3.57
CA GLU A 70 -0.49 1.17 4.15
C GLU A 70 0.33 1.00 5.45
N GLY A 71 -0.11 0.11 6.34
CA GLY A 71 0.65 -0.21 7.55
C GLY A 71 1.97 -0.89 7.24
N LYS A 72 2.00 -1.82 6.27
CA LYS A 72 3.22 -2.49 5.85
C LYS A 72 4.27 -1.49 5.33
N ARG A 73 3.87 -0.51 4.50
CA ARG A 73 4.80 0.49 3.94
C ARG A 73 5.21 1.58 4.91
N LEU A 74 4.31 2.06 5.78
CA LEU A 74 4.60 3.16 6.70
C LEU A 74 5.24 2.70 8.01
N VAL A 75 5.06 1.44 8.40
CA VAL A 75 5.58 0.87 9.64
C VAL A 75 6.45 -0.35 9.40
N GLY A 76 5.95 -1.35 8.68
CA GLY A 76 6.64 -2.62 8.47
C GLY A 76 8.02 -2.47 7.84
N PHE A 77 8.10 -1.84 6.68
CA PHE A 77 9.37 -1.60 5.98
C PHE A 77 10.28 -0.57 6.65
N GLN A 78 9.80 0.07 7.72
CA GLN A 78 10.65 0.94 8.54
C GLN A 78 11.35 0.15 9.65
N ILE A 79 10.72 -0.91 10.16
CA ILE A 79 11.26 -1.76 11.25
C ILE A 79 12.03 -2.96 10.70
N TYR A 80 11.51 -3.59 9.62
CA TYR A 80 12.02 -4.86 9.09
C TYR A 80 12.53 -4.71 7.67
N GLU A 81 13.34 -5.68 7.24
CA GLU A 81 13.77 -5.85 5.86
C GLU A 81 13.58 -7.30 5.41
N GLY A 82 13.42 -7.49 4.11
CA GLY A 82 13.47 -8.81 3.45
C GLY A 82 14.89 -9.15 2.99
N LEU A 83 15.05 -10.29 2.35
CA LEU A 83 16.32 -10.64 1.68
C LEU A 83 16.63 -9.69 0.53
N THR A 84 15.61 -9.20 -0.12
CA THR A 84 15.66 -8.23 -1.22
C THR A 84 14.85 -6.98 -0.88
N ARG A 85 14.96 -5.93 -1.69
CA ARG A 85 14.20 -4.68 -1.55
C ARG A 85 14.00 -4.00 -2.90
N TYR A 86 13.06 -3.10 -2.97
CA TYR A 86 12.93 -2.17 -4.09
C TYR A 86 13.93 -1.03 -3.99
N GLU A 87 14.54 -0.62 -5.11
CA GLU A 87 15.38 0.59 -5.20
C GLU A 87 14.47 1.81 -5.39
N LEU A 88 14.16 2.50 -4.29
CA LEU A 88 13.15 3.57 -4.24
C LEU A 88 13.71 4.99 -4.30
N LEU A 89 15.03 5.15 -4.21
CA LEU A 89 15.68 6.47 -4.17
C LEU A 89 16.25 6.90 -5.52
N LYS A 90 16.21 6.03 -6.52
CA LYS A 90 16.76 6.27 -7.85
C LYS A 90 15.70 6.05 -8.91
N ASP A 91 15.93 6.66 -10.08
CA ASP A 91 15.15 6.39 -11.30
C ASP A 91 13.62 6.56 -11.08
N THR A 92 13.21 7.74 -10.57
CA THR A 92 11.82 8.03 -10.21
C THR A 92 10.87 8.16 -11.42
N ASP A 93 11.39 8.06 -12.63
CA ASP A 93 10.67 8.12 -13.90
C ASP A 93 10.30 6.73 -14.47
N ARG A 94 10.66 5.67 -13.74
CA ARG A 94 10.36 4.28 -14.10
C ARG A 94 10.05 3.43 -12.88
N PRO A 95 9.37 2.27 -13.05
CA PRO A 95 9.11 1.34 -11.97
C PRO A 95 10.41 0.90 -11.27
N PRO A 96 10.42 0.82 -9.93
CA PRO A 96 11.61 0.43 -9.19
C PRO A 96 12.02 -1.01 -9.52
N VAL A 97 13.32 -1.24 -9.51
CA VAL A 97 13.89 -2.58 -9.64
C VAL A 97 14.16 -3.20 -8.29
N VAL A 98 14.09 -4.53 -8.22
CA VAL A 98 14.48 -5.27 -7.02
C VAL A 98 16.00 -5.40 -6.96
N THR A 99 16.56 -5.17 -5.79
CA THR A 99 17.99 -5.25 -5.48
C THR A 99 18.22 -5.97 -4.16
N GLY A 100 19.47 -6.26 -3.83
CA GLY A 100 19.82 -6.90 -2.55
C GLY A 100 19.52 -6.00 -1.34
N ALA A 101 19.05 -6.64 -0.27
CA ALA A 101 18.92 -6.05 1.07
C ALA A 101 19.72 -6.89 2.07
N LEU A 102 19.06 -7.74 2.85
CA LEU A 102 19.74 -8.69 3.74
C LEU A 102 20.50 -9.79 2.98
N ALA A 103 20.16 -10.05 1.73
CA ALA A 103 21.04 -10.76 0.79
C ALA A 103 21.81 -9.76 -0.08
N GLU A 104 23.09 -10.03 -0.34
CA GLU A 104 23.92 -9.22 -1.25
C GLU A 104 23.65 -9.60 -2.71
N SER A 105 23.43 -10.89 -2.95
CA SER A 105 23.21 -11.46 -4.28
C SER A 105 22.43 -12.76 -4.21
N TRP A 106 21.99 -13.23 -5.36
CA TRP A 106 21.34 -14.54 -5.50
C TRP A 106 21.64 -15.17 -6.85
N GLN A 107 21.50 -16.48 -6.88
CA GLN A 107 21.60 -17.29 -8.09
C GLN A 107 20.35 -18.16 -8.19
N VAL A 108 19.93 -18.42 -9.41
CA VAL A 108 18.81 -19.32 -9.70
C VAL A 108 19.31 -20.47 -10.55
N ALA A 109 18.91 -21.69 -10.21
CA ALA A 109 19.20 -22.87 -11.03
C ALA A 109 18.37 -22.87 -12.33
N ALA A 110 18.73 -23.71 -13.28
CA ALA A 110 18.05 -23.79 -14.58
C ALA A 110 16.56 -24.19 -14.49
N ASP A 111 16.15 -24.80 -13.37
CA ASP A 111 14.76 -25.17 -13.08
C ASP A 111 13.85 -23.98 -12.71
N ALA A 112 14.43 -22.79 -12.52
CA ALA A 112 13.77 -21.58 -12.00
C ALA A 112 13.03 -21.80 -10.66
N LYS A 113 13.36 -22.88 -9.93
CA LYS A 113 12.78 -23.23 -8.62
C LYS A 113 13.79 -23.09 -7.49
N THR A 114 15.04 -23.47 -7.73
CA THR A 114 16.10 -23.52 -6.71
C THR A 114 16.89 -22.22 -6.71
N TRP A 115 16.81 -21.48 -5.62
CA TRP A 115 17.43 -20.18 -5.43
C TRP A 115 18.42 -20.22 -4.28
N THR A 116 19.65 -19.75 -4.51
CA THR A 116 20.69 -19.63 -3.49
C THR A 116 20.95 -18.15 -3.24
N PHE A 117 20.79 -17.69 -2.01
CA PHE A 117 21.04 -16.32 -1.58
C PHE A 117 22.31 -16.24 -0.76
N THR A 118 23.21 -15.32 -1.12
CA THR A 118 24.38 -14.94 -0.30
C THR A 118 23.97 -13.83 0.64
N LEU A 119 24.06 -14.05 1.95
CA LEU A 119 23.63 -13.12 2.96
C LEU A 119 24.67 -12.05 3.24
N ARG A 120 24.23 -10.86 3.59
CA ARG A 120 25.05 -9.72 3.97
C ARG A 120 25.67 -9.96 5.35
N LYS A 121 26.99 -9.77 5.45
CA LYS A 121 27.75 -9.91 6.69
C LYS A 121 27.67 -8.64 7.54
N GLY A 122 27.73 -8.82 8.86
CA GLY A 122 27.84 -7.71 9.83
C GLY A 122 26.56 -6.90 10.03
N VAL A 123 25.40 -7.37 9.52
CA VAL A 123 24.11 -6.76 9.83
C VAL A 123 23.68 -7.17 11.23
N LEU A 124 23.23 -6.19 12.02
CA LEU A 124 22.68 -6.39 13.35
C LEU A 124 21.18 -6.07 13.37
N PHE A 125 20.42 -6.86 14.11
CA PHE A 125 19.09 -6.46 14.53
C PHE A 125 19.16 -5.27 15.49
N GLN A 126 18.05 -4.57 15.66
CA GLN A 126 17.95 -3.42 16.57
C GLN A 126 18.17 -3.76 18.04
N ASP A 127 18.09 -5.04 18.42
CA ASP A 127 18.45 -5.56 19.74
C ASP A 127 19.94 -5.92 19.89
N GLY A 128 20.75 -5.64 18.85
CA GLY A 128 22.18 -5.90 18.82
C GLY A 128 22.58 -7.33 18.47
N THR A 129 21.63 -8.25 18.26
CA THR A 129 21.92 -9.62 17.85
C THR A 129 22.25 -9.69 16.36
N PRO A 130 23.12 -10.63 15.92
CA PRO A 130 23.52 -10.74 14.52
C PRO A 130 22.40 -11.30 13.65
N PHE A 131 22.34 -10.82 12.39
CA PHE A 131 21.58 -11.43 11.31
C PHE A 131 22.48 -12.44 10.57
N ASP A 132 21.96 -13.65 10.37
CA ASP A 132 22.63 -14.76 9.70
C ASP A 132 21.63 -15.73 9.04
N ALA A 133 22.13 -16.84 8.51
CA ALA A 133 21.29 -17.87 7.88
C ALA A 133 20.33 -18.56 8.88
N ASP A 134 20.69 -18.67 10.14
CA ASP A 134 19.79 -19.23 11.17
C ASP A 134 18.59 -18.30 11.42
N ALA A 135 18.80 -16.98 11.35
CA ALA A 135 17.72 -16.00 11.47
C ALA A 135 16.75 -16.10 10.28
N VAL A 136 17.22 -16.35 9.07
CA VAL A 136 16.36 -16.54 7.90
C VAL A 136 15.52 -17.82 8.07
N VAL A 137 16.14 -18.95 8.39
CA VAL A 137 15.45 -20.24 8.60
C VAL A 137 14.41 -20.10 9.72
N PHE A 138 14.78 -19.50 10.85
CA PHE A 138 13.85 -19.26 11.97
C PHE A 138 12.59 -18.50 11.54
N ASN A 139 12.72 -17.45 10.74
CA ASN A 139 11.56 -16.69 10.28
C ASN A 139 10.71 -17.49 9.28
N LEU A 140 11.33 -18.29 8.41
CA LEU A 140 10.59 -19.16 7.51
C LEU A 140 9.87 -20.28 8.27
N ASP A 141 10.48 -20.86 9.33
CA ASP A 141 9.80 -21.80 10.24
C ASP A 141 8.58 -21.13 10.92
N ARG A 142 8.76 -19.90 11.38
CA ARG A 142 7.69 -19.11 12.00
C ARG A 142 6.50 -18.88 11.05
N TYR A 143 6.75 -18.79 9.74
CA TYR A 143 5.72 -18.54 8.73
C TYR A 143 5.11 -19.78 8.11
N LEU A 144 5.88 -20.85 7.95
CA LEU A 144 5.53 -21.96 7.08
C LEU A 144 5.45 -23.31 7.81
N ASP A 145 6.19 -23.49 8.91
CA ASP A 145 6.19 -24.76 9.65
C ASP A 145 5.21 -24.74 10.81
N LYS A 146 4.06 -25.41 10.65
CA LYS A 146 3.05 -25.58 11.70
C LYS A 146 3.54 -26.28 12.97
N LYS A 147 4.71 -26.93 12.93
CA LYS A 147 5.33 -27.57 14.09
C LYS A 147 6.25 -26.61 14.86
N SER A 148 6.59 -25.47 14.27
CA SER A 148 7.40 -24.46 14.94
C SER A 148 6.63 -23.90 16.16
N PRO A 149 7.26 -23.77 17.32
CA PRO A 149 6.63 -23.16 18.50
C PRO A 149 6.25 -21.68 18.27
N GLU A 150 6.87 -21.05 17.27
CA GLU A 150 6.65 -19.65 16.93
C GLU A 150 5.64 -19.46 15.79
N TYR A 151 5.11 -20.55 15.22
CA TYR A 151 4.05 -20.46 14.21
C TYR A 151 2.72 -20.05 14.85
N THR A 152 1.97 -19.21 14.17
CA THR A 152 0.55 -18.97 14.44
C THR A 152 -0.23 -19.02 13.12
N ASP A 153 -1.51 -19.43 13.17
CA ASP A 153 -2.35 -19.46 11.97
C ASP A 153 -2.48 -18.07 11.30
N ALA A 154 -2.44 -17.00 12.11
CA ALA A 154 -2.46 -15.62 11.61
C ALA A 154 -1.18 -15.29 10.80
N LEU A 155 0.00 -15.71 11.30
CA LEU A 155 1.27 -15.54 10.58
C LEU A 155 1.29 -16.35 9.29
N GLY A 156 0.89 -17.63 9.37
CA GLY A 156 0.84 -18.51 8.21
C GLY A 156 -0.11 -18.01 7.12
N ALA A 157 -1.27 -17.50 7.52
CA ALA A 157 -2.23 -16.90 6.58
C ALA A 157 -1.66 -15.64 5.91
N ALA A 158 -1.03 -14.77 6.68
CA ALA A 158 -0.41 -13.54 6.18
C ALA A 158 0.80 -13.79 5.26
N ALA A 159 1.63 -14.76 5.63
CA ALA A 159 2.82 -15.11 4.86
C ALA A 159 2.49 -15.81 3.53
N LYS A 160 1.28 -16.38 3.40
CA LYS A 160 0.88 -17.17 2.24
C LYS A 160 1.00 -16.39 0.92
N GLU A 161 0.75 -15.10 0.94
CA GLU A 161 0.78 -14.25 -0.24
C GLU A 161 2.17 -14.24 -0.91
N TYR A 162 3.25 -14.10 -0.13
CA TYR A 162 4.61 -13.95 -0.66
C TYR A 162 5.52 -15.14 -0.35
N ALA A 163 5.34 -15.84 0.75
CA ALA A 163 6.11 -17.01 1.12
C ALA A 163 5.42 -18.33 0.76
N GLY A 164 4.15 -18.30 0.34
CA GLY A 164 3.36 -19.50 0.05
C GLY A 164 3.86 -20.33 -1.13
N SER A 165 4.67 -19.75 -2.01
CA SER A 165 5.34 -20.45 -3.11
C SER A 165 6.51 -21.33 -2.65
N ILE A 166 7.05 -21.12 -1.44
CA ILE A 166 8.21 -21.87 -0.92
C ILE A 166 7.78 -23.31 -0.60
N ALA A 167 8.52 -24.27 -1.16
CA ALA A 167 8.37 -25.70 -0.89
C ALA A 167 9.30 -26.18 0.22
N SER A 168 10.56 -25.71 0.20
CA SER A 168 11.56 -26.03 1.20
C SER A 168 12.62 -24.94 1.30
N TYR A 169 13.30 -24.89 2.42
CA TYR A 169 14.37 -23.94 2.69
C TYR A 169 15.38 -24.57 3.66
N ARG A 170 16.63 -24.16 3.51
CA ARG A 170 17.70 -24.59 4.42
C ARG A 170 18.85 -23.60 4.40
N LYS A 171 19.57 -23.50 5.49
CA LYS A 171 20.92 -22.93 5.44
C LYS A 171 21.88 -23.94 4.82
N THR A 172 22.78 -23.47 3.99
CA THR A 172 23.88 -24.28 3.44
C THR A 172 25.16 -24.07 4.23
N ASP A 173 25.34 -22.85 4.75
CA ASP A 173 26.37 -22.45 5.71
C ASP A 173 25.94 -21.19 6.46
N ALA A 174 26.85 -20.50 7.16
CA ALA A 174 26.52 -19.32 7.96
C ALA A 174 26.01 -18.13 7.12
N ASP A 175 26.44 -18.02 5.88
CA ASP A 175 26.21 -16.87 5.00
C ASP A 175 25.33 -17.21 3.77
N HIS A 176 24.86 -18.45 3.65
CA HIS A 176 24.06 -18.85 2.49
C HIS A 176 22.80 -19.60 2.90
N VAL A 177 21.70 -19.28 2.21
CA VAL A 177 20.44 -20.00 2.31
C VAL A 177 19.99 -20.45 0.92
N GLU A 178 19.45 -21.67 0.86
CA GLU A 178 18.80 -22.21 -0.32
C GLU A 178 17.30 -22.26 -0.07
N LEU A 179 16.53 -21.68 -0.99
CA LEU A 179 15.07 -21.70 -1.00
C LEU A 179 14.60 -22.36 -2.29
N VAL A 180 13.66 -23.30 -2.17
CA VAL A 180 13.09 -24.01 -3.33
C VAL A 180 11.62 -23.68 -3.40
N THR A 181 11.15 -23.23 -4.58
CA THR A 181 9.73 -22.96 -4.82
C THR A 181 9.00 -24.20 -5.34
N LYS A 182 7.70 -24.30 -5.08
CA LYS A 182 6.82 -25.41 -5.52
C LYS A 182 6.80 -25.55 -7.03
N GLU A 183 6.66 -24.40 -7.69
CA GLU A 183 6.67 -24.27 -9.14
C GLU A 183 7.74 -23.25 -9.57
N PRO A 184 8.16 -23.25 -10.86
CA PRO A 184 9.06 -22.21 -11.35
C PRO A 184 8.54 -20.82 -11.01
N ASN A 185 9.40 -19.99 -10.38
CA ASN A 185 9.03 -18.65 -9.95
C ASN A 185 10.13 -17.65 -10.29
N GLY A 186 10.08 -17.08 -11.49
CA GLY A 186 11.03 -16.06 -11.95
C GLY A 186 10.94 -14.72 -11.20
N HIS A 187 9.87 -14.51 -10.42
CA HIS A 187 9.62 -13.30 -9.63
C HIS A 187 10.04 -13.46 -8.16
N PHE A 188 10.62 -14.58 -7.80
CA PHE A 188 10.87 -14.91 -6.40
C PHE A 188 11.69 -13.85 -5.63
N PRO A 189 12.67 -13.14 -6.22
CA PRO A 189 13.30 -12.01 -5.55
C PRO A 189 12.32 -10.86 -5.20
N GLU A 190 11.31 -10.61 -6.02
CA GLU A 190 10.26 -9.63 -5.75
C GLU A 190 9.42 -10.03 -4.54
N ASP A 191 9.05 -11.32 -4.44
CA ASP A 191 8.31 -11.86 -3.29
C ASP A 191 9.09 -11.70 -1.99
N LEU A 192 10.41 -11.96 -2.03
CA LEU A 192 11.29 -11.91 -0.85
C LEU A 192 11.52 -10.48 -0.32
N ALA A 193 11.19 -9.43 -1.07
CA ALA A 193 11.14 -8.08 -0.55
C ALA A 193 10.01 -7.90 0.48
N HIS A 194 9.00 -8.77 0.44
CA HIS A 194 7.83 -8.75 1.32
C HIS A 194 7.88 -9.80 2.43
N VAL A 195 8.83 -10.74 2.38
CA VAL A 195 9.08 -11.72 3.45
C VAL A 195 10.03 -11.09 4.46
N LEU A 196 9.46 -10.42 5.45
CA LEU A 196 10.22 -9.60 6.39
C LEU A 196 10.84 -10.44 7.50
N ILE A 197 12.05 -10.09 7.93
CA ILE A 197 12.85 -10.84 8.89
C ILE A 197 12.85 -10.14 10.25
N ALA A 198 12.36 -10.82 11.27
CA ALA A 198 12.34 -10.39 12.67
C ALA A 198 13.51 -10.98 13.45
N SER A 199 13.93 -10.33 14.55
CA SER A 199 14.95 -10.87 15.46
C SER A 199 14.48 -12.18 16.12
N PRO A 200 15.17 -13.31 15.89
CA PRO A 200 14.85 -14.57 16.59
C PRO A 200 14.92 -14.44 18.11
N THR A 201 15.87 -13.65 18.61
CA THR A 201 16.05 -13.41 20.06
C THR A 201 14.86 -12.69 20.64
N ALA A 202 14.39 -11.63 20.00
CA ALA A 202 13.23 -10.88 20.45
C ALA A 202 11.95 -11.72 20.37
N VAL A 203 11.73 -12.47 19.28
CA VAL A 203 10.57 -13.36 19.14
C VAL A 203 10.55 -14.42 20.23
N LYS A 204 11.67 -15.12 20.47
CA LYS A 204 11.77 -16.15 21.54
C LYS A 204 11.55 -15.58 22.93
N LYS A 205 11.98 -14.35 23.19
CA LYS A 205 11.81 -13.67 24.47
C LYS A 205 10.36 -13.31 24.76
N THR A 206 9.61 -12.87 23.77
CA THR A 206 8.23 -12.37 23.94
C THR A 206 7.16 -13.39 23.55
N GLY A 207 7.52 -14.37 22.74
CA GLY A 207 6.61 -15.27 22.04
C GLY A 207 5.90 -14.57 20.87
N SER A 208 5.61 -15.31 19.81
CA SER A 208 4.98 -14.76 18.60
C SER A 208 3.66 -14.03 18.86
N ALA A 209 2.87 -14.46 19.84
CA ALA A 209 1.59 -13.82 20.19
C ALA A 209 1.75 -12.38 20.73
N ASN A 210 2.87 -12.09 21.41
CA ASN A 210 3.14 -10.79 22.05
C ASN A 210 4.21 -9.97 21.31
N PHE A 211 4.82 -10.53 20.28
CA PHE A 211 5.93 -9.90 19.57
C PHE A 211 5.57 -8.53 18.98
N SER A 212 4.32 -8.36 18.60
CA SER A 212 3.78 -7.10 18.11
C SER A 212 3.90 -5.90 19.07
N GLN A 213 4.03 -6.16 20.36
CA GLN A 213 4.20 -5.10 21.36
C GLN A 213 5.65 -4.61 21.48
N HIS A 214 6.61 -5.40 21.00
CA HIS A 214 8.04 -5.12 21.04
C HIS A 214 8.74 -5.61 19.76
N PRO A 215 8.30 -5.16 18.58
CA PRO A 215 8.83 -5.63 17.32
C PRO A 215 10.29 -5.18 17.15
N VAL A 216 11.13 -6.10 16.68
CA VAL A 216 12.57 -5.90 16.45
C VAL A 216 12.94 -6.46 15.09
N GLY A 217 13.49 -5.60 14.22
CA GLY A 217 13.98 -5.95 12.89
C GLY A 217 15.37 -5.41 12.64
N THR A 218 15.74 -5.27 11.36
CA THR A 218 17.02 -4.71 10.91
C THR A 218 16.89 -3.32 10.30
N GLY A 219 15.66 -2.81 10.16
CA GLY A 219 15.32 -1.63 9.39
C GLY A 219 15.84 -0.30 9.93
N PRO A 220 15.61 0.80 9.18
CA PRO A 220 16.12 2.13 9.50
C PRO A 220 15.50 2.76 10.76
N PHE A 221 14.34 2.29 11.21
CA PHE A 221 13.70 2.78 12.42
C PHE A 221 13.37 1.63 13.35
N ALA A 222 13.55 1.85 14.65
CA ALA A 222 13.18 0.93 15.71
C ALA A 222 11.84 1.33 16.34
N PHE A 223 11.04 0.35 16.76
CA PHE A 223 9.80 0.60 17.48
C PHE A 223 10.07 1.33 18.80
N SER A 224 9.24 2.30 19.11
CA SER A 224 9.31 3.07 20.36
C SER A 224 8.06 2.89 21.23
N SER A 225 6.88 3.12 20.64
CA SER A 225 5.61 3.00 21.37
C SER A 225 4.43 2.91 20.41
N GLN A 226 3.30 2.45 20.95
CA GLN A 226 2.01 2.49 20.24
C GLN A 226 0.87 2.92 21.17
N ALA A 227 -0.09 3.64 20.61
CA ALA A 227 -1.43 3.76 21.14
C ALA A 227 -2.35 3.00 20.16
N GLU A 228 -2.88 1.86 20.58
CA GLU A 228 -3.58 0.91 19.72
C GLU A 228 -4.66 1.58 18.87
N GLY A 229 -4.61 1.34 17.57
CA GLY A 229 -5.53 1.91 16.57
C GLY A 229 -5.44 3.43 16.37
N LYS A 230 -4.53 4.12 17.07
CA LYS A 230 -4.40 5.58 17.01
C LYS A 230 -3.05 6.04 16.47
N GLU A 231 -1.97 5.52 17.03
CA GLU A 231 -0.62 6.02 16.75
C GLU A 231 0.44 4.92 16.95
N ILE A 232 1.43 4.91 16.06
CA ILE A 232 2.67 4.14 16.20
C ILE A 232 3.83 5.11 16.09
N ALA A 233 4.77 5.03 17.02
CA ALA A 233 5.98 5.84 17.04
C ALA A 233 7.23 4.97 16.91
N LEU A 234 8.13 5.42 16.04
CA LEU A 234 9.42 4.80 15.75
C LEU A 234 10.53 5.82 16.00
N VAL A 235 11.72 5.35 16.36
CA VAL A 235 12.93 6.14 16.54
C VAL A 235 14.00 5.71 15.54
N ALA A 236 14.89 6.62 15.17
CA ALA A 236 15.98 6.32 14.24
C ALA A 236 16.87 5.18 14.75
N ASN A 237 17.12 4.18 13.92
CA ASN A 237 18.16 3.19 14.13
C ASN A 237 19.51 3.79 13.70
N LYS A 238 20.26 4.34 14.65
CA LYS A 238 21.55 4.98 14.36
C LYS A 238 22.62 4.00 13.89
N ALA A 239 22.45 2.70 14.19
CA ALA A 239 23.34 1.64 13.76
C ALA A 239 22.86 0.95 12.45
N TYR A 240 21.93 1.57 11.72
CA TYR A 240 21.41 1.00 10.49
C TYR A 240 22.53 0.73 9.47
N TRP A 241 22.61 -0.47 8.95
CA TRP A 241 23.72 -0.93 8.12
C TRP A 241 23.89 -0.16 6.79
N ARG A 242 22.81 0.49 6.28
CA ARG A 242 22.86 1.38 5.11
C ARG A 242 23.12 2.85 5.45
N GLY A 243 23.43 3.17 6.69
CA GLY A 243 23.57 4.52 7.22
C GLY A 243 22.32 4.98 7.97
N ALA A 244 22.52 5.71 9.06
CA ALA A 244 21.43 6.20 9.88
C ALA A 244 20.44 7.06 9.08
N PRO A 245 19.11 6.91 9.28
CA PRO A 245 18.12 7.78 8.67
C PRO A 245 18.31 9.22 9.16
N ARG A 246 17.90 10.19 8.35
CA ARG A 246 18.02 11.61 8.72
C ARG A 246 17.04 12.05 9.79
N LEU A 247 15.84 11.47 9.83
CA LEU A 247 14.85 11.72 10.88
C LEU A 247 15.33 11.17 12.23
N ASP A 248 14.98 11.85 13.31
CA ASP A 248 15.15 11.33 14.67
C ASP A 248 13.97 10.42 15.08
N ARG A 249 12.78 10.77 14.63
CA ARG A 249 11.54 10.07 14.98
C ARG A 249 10.54 10.07 13.82
N LEU A 250 9.82 8.99 13.69
CA LEU A 250 8.66 8.82 12.79
C LEU A 250 7.43 8.47 13.62
N VAL A 251 6.35 9.21 13.42
CA VAL A 251 5.05 8.94 14.07
C VAL A 251 4.00 8.77 12.98
N VAL A 252 3.26 7.67 13.01
CA VAL A 252 2.15 7.42 12.10
C VAL A 252 0.86 7.45 12.89
N LYS A 253 -0.05 8.36 12.53
CA LYS A 253 -1.36 8.54 13.17
C LYS A 253 -2.48 8.04 12.25
N SER A 254 -3.44 7.30 12.81
CA SER A 254 -4.67 6.92 12.11
C SER A 254 -5.62 8.11 12.03
N LEU A 255 -5.83 8.64 10.84
CA LEU A 255 -6.75 9.73 10.54
C LEU A 255 -7.60 9.36 9.30
N PRO A 256 -8.59 8.46 9.43
CA PRO A 256 -9.35 7.94 8.29
C PRO A 256 -10.12 9.01 7.52
N ASP A 257 -10.63 10.01 8.21
CA ASP A 257 -11.39 11.11 7.61
C ASP A 257 -10.47 12.10 6.89
N ALA A 258 -10.74 12.40 5.62
CA ALA A 258 -9.90 13.25 4.79
C ALA A 258 -9.90 14.72 5.26
N ALA A 259 -11.05 15.23 5.72
CA ALA A 259 -11.14 16.60 6.22
C ALA A 259 -10.36 16.75 7.54
N ALA A 260 -10.43 15.73 8.43
CA ALA A 260 -9.63 15.70 9.64
C ALA A 260 -8.13 15.65 9.35
N ARG A 261 -7.69 14.90 8.30
CA ARG A 261 -6.29 14.92 7.86
C ARG A 261 -5.85 16.30 7.40
N THR A 262 -6.65 16.94 6.53
CA THR A 262 -6.37 18.31 6.04
C THR A 262 -6.29 19.31 7.21
N ALA A 263 -7.23 19.27 8.16
CA ALA A 263 -7.22 20.13 9.34
C ALA A 263 -5.98 19.89 10.22
N ALA A 264 -5.58 18.63 10.42
CA ALA A 264 -4.38 18.29 11.18
C ALA A 264 -3.09 18.78 10.51
N LEU A 265 -3.01 18.74 9.17
CA LEU A 265 -1.88 19.29 8.43
C LEU A 265 -1.81 20.82 8.56
N ARG A 266 -2.92 21.53 8.39
CA ARG A 266 -3.01 23.00 8.51
C ARG A 266 -2.68 23.49 9.93
N SER A 267 -3.11 22.76 10.95
CA SER A 267 -2.79 23.10 12.35
C SER A 267 -1.37 22.69 12.79
N GLY A 268 -0.62 21.98 11.95
CA GLY A 268 0.70 21.44 12.32
C GLY A 268 0.63 20.21 13.24
N GLY A 269 -0.53 19.61 13.44
CA GLY A 269 -0.69 18.37 14.20
C GLY A 269 -0.10 17.14 13.50
N VAL A 270 0.10 17.24 12.17
CA VAL A 270 0.89 16.35 11.32
C VAL A 270 1.71 17.16 10.32
N ASN A 271 2.80 16.58 9.79
CA ASN A 271 3.62 17.23 8.75
C ASN A 271 3.35 16.68 7.35
N TRP A 272 2.65 15.57 7.27
CA TRP A 272 2.38 14.83 6.05
C TRP A 272 1.03 14.15 6.17
N ILE A 273 0.23 14.21 5.12
CA ILE A 273 -0.98 13.40 5.00
C ILE A 273 -0.94 12.57 3.71
N GLU A 274 -1.41 11.34 3.84
CA GLU A 274 -1.68 10.46 2.70
C GLU A 274 -3.05 10.80 2.11
N TYR A 275 -3.15 10.75 0.79
CA TYR A 275 -4.41 10.96 0.06
C TYR A 275 -5.20 12.20 0.54
N PRO A 276 -4.66 13.43 0.34
CA PRO A 276 -5.43 14.65 0.56
C PRO A 276 -6.71 14.60 -0.29
N ASN A 277 -7.80 15.21 0.22
CA ASN A 277 -9.01 15.32 -0.58
C ASN A 277 -8.67 16.10 -1.87
N PRO A 278 -8.99 15.60 -3.07
CA PRO A 278 -8.76 16.31 -4.32
C PRO A 278 -9.28 17.75 -4.32
N ASP A 279 -10.45 18.01 -3.74
CA ASP A 279 -11.03 19.36 -3.63
C ASP A 279 -10.18 20.33 -2.79
N ASP A 280 -9.33 19.82 -1.90
CA ASP A 280 -8.45 20.63 -1.05
C ASP A 280 -7.10 20.96 -1.74
N ILE A 281 -6.75 20.31 -2.86
CA ILE A 281 -5.41 20.37 -3.47
C ILE A 281 -4.99 21.81 -3.77
N ASP A 282 -5.86 22.58 -4.42
CA ASP A 282 -5.52 23.95 -4.83
C ASP A 282 -5.40 24.88 -3.63
N SER A 283 -6.24 24.71 -2.61
CA SER A 283 -6.14 25.48 -1.37
C SER A 283 -4.89 25.10 -0.56
N LEU A 284 -4.53 23.83 -0.50
CA LEU A 284 -3.30 23.39 0.13
C LEU A 284 -2.05 23.95 -0.56
N ARG A 285 -2.03 23.98 -1.89
CA ARG A 285 -0.94 24.64 -2.65
C ARG A 285 -0.85 26.13 -2.35
N ALA A 286 -2.00 26.82 -2.26
CA ALA A 286 -2.04 28.24 -1.89
C ALA A 286 -1.52 28.47 -0.44
N ASP A 287 -1.72 27.52 0.46
CA ASP A 287 -1.18 27.53 1.83
C ASP A 287 0.33 27.18 1.88
N GLY A 288 0.99 26.94 0.73
CA GLY A 288 2.40 26.58 0.64
C GLY A 288 2.71 25.10 0.93
N VAL A 289 1.68 24.25 0.98
CA VAL A 289 1.83 22.80 1.15
C VAL A 289 2.35 22.18 -0.14
N GLN A 290 3.34 21.31 -0.03
CA GLN A 290 3.87 20.56 -1.18
C GLN A 290 2.95 19.38 -1.50
N ILE A 291 2.51 19.29 -2.74
CA ILE A 291 1.73 18.13 -3.23
C ILE A 291 2.69 17.25 -4.05
N ALA A 292 3.15 16.16 -3.44
CA ALA A 292 3.96 15.16 -4.12
C ALA A 292 3.05 14.14 -4.81
N THR A 293 3.30 13.91 -6.10
CA THR A 293 2.60 12.90 -6.90
C THR A 293 3.60 12.21 -7.82
N ASN A 294 3.40 10.95 -8.11
CA ASN A 294 4.05 10.24 -9.20
C ASN A 294 3.14 9.10 -9.64
N SER A 295 3.15 8.78 -10.92
CA SER A 295 2.46 7.58 -11.40
C SER A 295 3.06 6.34 -10.72
N TYR A 296 2.23 5.36 -10.44
CA TYR A 296 2.66 4.06 -9.94
C TYR A 296 1.71 2.98 -10.46
N ASP A 297 2.00 1.74 -10.19
CA ASP A 297 1.31 0.57 -10.73
C ASP A 297 -0.07 0.32 -10.11
N HIS A 298 -0.89 1.34 -10.07
CA HIS A 298 -2.23 1.32 -9.51
C HIS A 298 -3.27 1.55 -10.59
N LEU A 299 -4.33 0.72 -10.59
CA LEU A 299 -5.51 0.88 -11.44
C LEU A 299 -6.76 0.88 -10.56
N TRP A 300 -7.64 1.86 -10.75
CA TRP A 300 -9.00 1.87 -10.24
C TRP A 300 -9.95 1.48 -11.38
N TYR A 301 -10.78 0.46 -11.16
CA TYR A 301 -11.58 -0.18 -12.21
C TYR A 301 -12.81 -0.88 -11.63
N TRP A 302 -13.76 -1.24 -12.49
CA TRP A 302 -14.82 -2.19 -12.14
C TRP A 302 -14.49 -3.55 -12.74
N ILE A 303 -14.61 -4.60 -11.95
CA ILE A 303 -14.58 -5.99 -12.41
C ILE A 303 -16.00 -6.35 -12.81
N LEU A 304 -16.20 -6.76 -14.06
CA LEU A 304 -17.50 -7.13 -14.62
C LEU A 304 -17.70 -8.64 -14.52
N ASP A 305 -18.89 -9.11 -14.16
CA ASP A 305 -19.19 -10.54 -14.11
C ASP A 305 -19.39 -11.10 -15.51
N THR A 306 -18.31 -11.60 -16.11
CA THR A 306 -18.31 -12.10 -17.49
C THR A 306 -19.10 -13.40 -17.70
N ALA A 307 -19.53 -14.07 -16.63
CA ALA A 307 -20.42 -15.24 -16.71
C ALA A 307 -21.89 -14.85 -16.81
N LYS A 308 -22.26 -13.61 -16.50
CA LYS A 308 -23.65 -13.13 -16.51
C LYS A 308 -23.96 -12.27 -17.73
N ALA A 309 -25.10 -12.50 -18.35
CA ALA A 309 -25.63 -11.54 -19.30
C ALA A 309 -26.05 -10.25 -18.61
N PRO A 310 -25.83 -9.06 -19.22
CA PRO A 310 -25.28 -8.90 -20.56
C PRO A 310 -23.74 -8.81 -20.60
N TRP A 311 -23.05 -8.82 -19.45
CA TRP A 311 -21.59 -8.69 -19.35
C TRP A 311 -20.82 -9.87 -19.95
N SER A 312 -21.48 -11.01 -20.23
CA SER A 312 -20.87 -12.13 -20.97
C SER A 312 -20.53 -11.78 -22.42
N ASP A 313 -21.22 -10.79 -23.01
CA ASP A 313 -20.90 -10.31 -24.36
C ASP A 313 -19.76 -9.29 -24.36
N PRO A 314 -18.62 -9.55 -25.03
CA PRO A 314 -17.49 -8.61 -25.07
C PRO A 314 -17.84 -7.28 -25.75
N ARG A 315 -18.86 -7.23 -26.63
CA ARG A 315 -19.32 -5.97 -27.25
C ARG A 315 -19.91 -5.03 -26.20
N VAL A 316 -20.68 -5.57 -25.23
CA VAL A 316 -21.26 -4.81 -24.13
C VAL A 316 -20.17 -4.26 -23.21
N ARG A 317 -19.17 -5.08 -22.87
CA ARG A 317 -18.05 -4.64 -22.02
C ARG A 317 -17.22 -3.54 -22.69
N ARG A 318 -16.97 -3.67 -24.00
CA ARG A 318 -16.29 -2.63 -24.80
C ARG A 318 -17.14 -1.37 -24.90
N ALA A 319 -18.46 -1.49 -25.08
CA ALA A 319 -19.37 -0.35 -25.09
C ALA A 319 -19.29 0.45 -23.78
N ALA A 320 -19.34 -0.22 -22.64
CA ALA A 320 -19.17 0.44 -21.34
C ALA A 320 -17.82 1.18 -21.23
N ASN A 321 -16.74 0.57 -21.76
CA ASN A 321 -15.43 1.22 -21.79
C ASN A 321 -15.38 2.46 -22.69
N TYR A 322 -16.06 2.51 -23.83
CA TYR A 322 -16.17 3.70 -24.68
C TYR A 322 -17.12 4.76 -24.12
N ALA A 323 -18.02 4.40 -23.19
CA ALA A 323 -19.05 5.30 -22.68
C ALA A 323 -18.56 6.30 -21.64
N ILE A 324 -17.41 6.07 -20.99
CA ILE A 324 -16.97 6.86 -19.81
C ILE A 324 -15.90 7.90 -20.14
N ASP A 325 -16.09 9.14 -19.63
CA ASP A 325 -15.13 10.24 -19.76
C ASP A 325 -14.08 10.20 -18.65
N ARG A 326 -13.07 9.35 -18.84
CA ARG A 326 -11.93 9.18 -17.92
C ARG A 326 -11.15 10.47 -17.69
N LYS A 327 -11.07 11.31 -18.74
CA LYS A 327 -10.34 12.58 -18.66
C LYS A 327 -11.06 13.54 -17.73
N ALA A 328 -12.39 13.65 -17.82
CA ALA A 328 -13.16 14.46 -16.88
C ALA A 328 -13.04 13.94 -15.44
N ILE A 329 -13.03 12.62 -15.23
CA ILE A 329 -12.82 12.03 -13.89
C ILE A 329 -11.43 12.42 -13.36
N ALA A 330 -10.37 12.21 -14.14
CA ALA A 330 -8.99 12.48 -13.70
C ALA A 330 -8.72 13.98 -13.45
N GLU A 331 -9.16 14.86 -14.37
CA GLU A 331 -8.84 16.28 -14.33
C GLU A 331 -9.80 17.09 -13.44
N LYS A 332 -11.13 16.82 -13.53
CA LYS A 332 -12.14 17.63 -12.84
C LYS A 332 -12.54 17.07 -11.48
N LEU A 333 -12.73 15.74 -11.36
CA LEU A 333 -13.12 15.12 -10.11
C LEU A 333 -11.92 14.86 -9.20
N LEU A 334 -10.79 14.43 -9.77
CA LEU A 334 -9.58 14.08 -9.03
C LEU A 334 -8.49 15.15 -9.08
N HIS A 335 -8.76 16.32 -9.66
CA HIS A 335 -7.86 17.50 -9.72
C HIS A 335 -6.43 17.15 -10.15
N GLY A 336 -6.27 16.21 -11.11
CA GLY A 336 -4.98 15.77 -11.64
C GLY A 336 -4.17 14.87 -10.70
N THR A 337 -4.78 14.33 -9.65
CA THR A 337 -4.15 13.32 -8.78
C THR A 337 -4.24 11.91 -9.32
N ALA A 338 -4.78 11.73 -10.51
CA ALA A 338 -4.82 10.47 -11.25
C ALA A 338 -4.66 10.74 -12.75
N ASP A 339 -4.25 9.71 -13.49
CA ASP A 339 -4.18 9.68 -14.95
C ASP A 339 -5.33 8.84 -15.52
N PRO A 340 -5.93 9.18 -16.67
CA PRO A 340 -6.92 8.32 -17.31
C PRO A 340 -6.33 6.95 -17.68
N ALA A 341 -7.08 5.86 -17.44
CA ALA A 341 -6.68 4.50 -17.76
C ALA A 341 -7.47 3.97 -18.96
N TYR A 342 -6.80 3.77 -20.09
CA TYR A 342 -7.40 3.30 -21.35
C TYR A 342 -7.14 1.83 -21.65
N GLN A 343 -6.40 1.15 -20.79
CA GLN A 343 -5.99 -0.25 -20.92
C GLN A 343 -5.81 -0.90 -19.55
N ALA A 344 -5.63 -2.22 -19.52
CA ALA A 344 -5.43 -3.00 -18.30
C ALA A 344 -4.06 -2.74 -17.63
N ALA A 345 -3.04 -2.39 -18.40
CA ALA A 345 -1.71 -2.10 -17.88
C ALA A 345 -1.64 -0.67 -17.33
N PRO A 346 -1.32 -0.45 -16.05
CA PRO A 346 -1.04 0.89 -15.52
C PRO A 346 0.18 1.54 -16.19
N ARG A 347 0.16 2.87 -16.34
CA ARG A 347 1.25 3.63 -17.02
C ARG A 347 2.63 3.39 -16.39
N ALA A 348 2.69 3.19 -15.09
CA ALA A 348 3.93 2.97 -14.36
C ALA A 348 4.36 1.50 -14.30
N THR A 349 3.94 0.67 -15.25
CA THR A 349 4.41 -0.73 -15.36
C THR A 349 5.22 -0.94 -16.62
N ALA A 350 6.14 -1.90 -16.59
CA ALA A 350 6.90 -2.30 -17.77
C ALA A 350 6.02 -2.94 -18.87
N ALA A 351 4.81 -3.35 -18.51
CA ALA A 351 3.84 -3.92 -19.42
C ALA A 351 3.00 -2.87 -20.17
N TYR A 352 3.05 -1.60 -19.75
CA TYR A 352 2.33 -0.53 -20.44
C TYR A 352 2.84 -0.32 -21.87
N ASP A 353 1.90 -0.20 -22.80
CA ASP A 353 2.18 0.13 -24.19
C ASP A 353 1.26 1.29 -24.62
N PRO A 354 1.78 2.48 -24.93
CA PRO A 354 0.95 3.61 -25.38
C PRO A 354 0.08 3.29 -26.62
N ALA A 355 0.51 2.36 -27.47
CA ALA A 355 -0.28 1.90 -28.60
C ALA A 355 -1.50 1.06 -28.18
N GLY A 356 -1.51 0.57 -26.94
CA GLY A 356 -2.63 -0.19 -26.33
C GLY A 356 -3.71 0.68 -25.71
N ASP A 357 -3.59 2.02 -25.71
CA ASP A 357 -4.62 2.94 -25.24
C ASP A 357 -5.83 2.92 -26.21
N THR A 358 -6.80 2.05 -25.91
CA THR A 358 -7.87 1.66 -26.84
C THR A 358 -9.17 2.42 -26.60
N TYR A 359 -9.54 2.66 -25.33
CA TYR A 359 -10.89 3.12 -24.98
C TYR A 359 -10.98 4.62 -24.76
N SER A 360 -10.84 5.42 -25.83
CA SER A 360 -11.17 6.85 -25.78
C SER A 360 -12.68 7.04 -25.53
N TYR A 361 -13.06 8.19 -24.96
CA TYR A 361 -14.46 8.52 -24.74
C TYR A 361 -15.20 8.69 -26.08
N ASP A 362 -16.09 7.77 -26.39
CA ASP A 362 -16.90 7.74 -27.61
C ASP A 362 -18.30 7.14 -27.34
N PRO A 363 -19.25 7.95 -26.82
CA PRO A 363 -20.62 7.48 -26.56
C PRO A 363 -21.37 7.02 -27.83
N ALA A 364 -20.98 7.51 -29.02
CA ALA A 364 -21.60 7.06 -30.27
C ALA A 364 -21.18 5.63 -30.58
N LYS A 365 -19.89 5.32 -30.46
CA LYS A 365 -19.36 3.96 -30.59
C LYS A 365 -19.94 3.02 -29.53
N ALA A 366 -20.12 3.50 -28.30
CA ALA A 366 -20.75 2.73 -27.23
C ALA A 366 -22.18 2.31 -27.60
N ARG A 367 -23.01 3.25 -28.05
CA ARG A 367 -24.39 2.95 -28.52
C ARG A 367 -24.40 2.01 -29.72
N GLN A 368 -23.49 2.18 -30.67
CA GLN A 368 -23.35 1.27 -31.80
C GLN A 368 -23.11 -0.18 -31.33
N LEU A 369 -22.13 -0.37 -30.43
CA LEU A 369 -21.81 -1.73 -29.91
C LEU A 369 -22.95 -2.34 -29.09
N LEU A 370 -23.70 -1.53 -28.34
CA LEU A 370 -24.91 -2.00 -27.65
C LEU A 370 -26.00 -2.45 -28.65
N ALA A 371 -26.23 -1.69 -29.70
CA ALA A 371 -27.17 -2.06 -30.73
C ALA A 371 -26.77 -3.36 -31.46
N GLU A 372 -25.46 -3.51 -31.78
CA GLU A 372 -24.90 -4.75 -32.37
C GLU A 372 -25.04 -5.95 -31.41
N ALA A 373 -25.08 -5.72 -30.10
CA ALA A 373 -25.32 -6.74 -29.08
C ALA A 373 -26.82 -7.02 -28.83
N GLY A 374 -27.73 -6.32 -29.54
CA GLY A 374 -29.19 -6.46 -29.35
C GLY A 374 -29.73 -5.68 -28.15
N LEU A 375 -29.00 -4.68 -27.66
CA LEU A 375 -29.32 -3.87 -26.47
C LEU A 375 -29.45 -2.37 -26.82
N ALA A 376 -30.07 -2.08 -27.98
CA ALA A 376 -30.27 -0.69 -28.42
C ALA A 376 -31.08 0.15 -27.42
N ASP A 377 -32.01 -0.46 -26.67
CA ASP A 377 -32.82 0.16 -25.64
C ASP A 377 -32.11 0.25 -24.28
N GLY A 378 -30.87 -0.22 -24.19
CA GLY A 378 -30.09 -0.29 -22.98
C GLY A 378 -30.45 -1.47 -22.07
N PHE A 379 -29.90 -1.44 -20.84
CA PHE A 379 -30.18 -2.44 -19.81
C PHE A 379 -29.91 -1.88 -18.41
N SER A 380 -30.33 -2.63 -17.39
CA SER A 380 -30.03 -2.32 -15.98
C SER A 380 -29.03 -3.30 -15.41
N THR A 381 -28.14 -2.81 -14.55
CA THR A 381 -27.10 -3.57 -13.87
C THR A 381 -26.85 -3.03 -12.48
N SER A 382 -26.10 -3.75 -11.65
CA SER A 382 -25.73 -3.33 -10.29
C SER A 382 -24.24 -3.44 -10.04
N VAL A 383 -23.70 -2.52 -9.23
CA VAL A 383 -22.27 -2.49 -8.89
C VAL A 383 -22.11 -2.31 -7.38
N THR A 384 -21.31 -3.16 -6.75
CA THR A 384 -20.88 -2.97 -5.37
C THR A 384 -19.69 -2.01 -5.32
N VAL A 385 -19.78 -0.95 -4.51
CA VAL A 385 -18.78 0.12 -4.40
C VAL A 385 -18.32 0.25 -2.94
N PRO A 386 -17.01 0.19 -2.65
CA PRO A 386 -16.54 0.46 -1.30
C PRO A 386 -16.75 1.94 -0.94
N THR A 387 -17.06 2.23 0.32
CA THR A 387 -17.23 3.62 0.80
C THR A 387 -15.90 4.33 1.09
N GLY A 388 -14.79 3.60 1.06
CA GLY A 388 -13.43 4.10 1.31
C GLY A 388 -12.42 2.96 1.22
N GLY A 389 -11.30 3.09 1.90
CA GLY A 389 -10.22 2.10 1.94
C GLY A 389 -8.96 2.59 1.24
N SER A 390 -7.82 2.00 1.63
CA SER A 390 -6.51 2.38 1.09
C SER A 390 -6.44 2.13 -0.42
N GLY A 391 -6.02 3.14 -1.18
CA GLY A 391 -5.93 3.06 -2.65
C GLY A 391 -7.24 3.31 -3.40
N ASN A 392 -8.38 3.42 -2.72
CA ASN A 392 -9.68 3.57 -3.39
C ASN A 392 -10.00 5.00 -3.85
N LEU A 393 -9.14 5.98 -3.62
CA LEU A 393 -9.37 7.38 -4.00
C LEU A 393 -10.69 7.94 -3.42
N LEU A 394 -11.59 8.37 -4.30
CA LEU A 394 -12.97 8.77 -4.01
C LEU A 394 -13.94 7.76 -4.65
N PRO A 395 -14.10 6.55 -4.10
CA PRO A 395 -14.77 5.46 -4.82
C PRO A 395 -16.24 5.76 -5.15
N VAL A 396 -17.00 6.36 -4.22
CA VAL A 396 -18.41 6.68 -4.46
C VAL A 396 -18.56 7.82 -5.47
N PRO A 397 -17.89 8.99 -5.35
CA PRO A 397 -17.95 10.04 -6.37
C PRO A 397 -17.50 9.57 -7.77
N ILE A 398 -16.46 8.72 -7.85
CA ILE A 398 -16.05 8.13 -9.13
C ILE A 398 -17.16 7.26 -9.70
N ALA A 399 -17.76 6.37 -8.88
CA ALA A 399 -18.85 5.50 -9.32
C ALA A 399 -20.08 6.28 -9.78
N GLU A 400 -20.43 7.38 -9.13
CA GLU A 400 -21.51 8.29 -9.54
C GLU A 400 -21.21 8.98 -10.88
N ALA A 401 -19.95 9.34 -11.14
CA ALA A 401 -19.54 9.86 -12.44
C ALA A 401 -19.73 8.80 -13.53
N LEU A 402 -19.27 7.57 -13.28
CA LEU A 402 -19.47 6.44 -14.20
C LEU A 402 -20.95 6.13 -14.42
N GLN A 403 -21.78 6.16 -13.37
CA GLN A 403 -23.22 5.97 -13.47
C GLN A 403 -23.87 6.96 -14.43
N ARG A 404 -23.52 8.25 -14.35
CA ARG A 404 -24.01 9.28 -15.28
C ARG A 404 -23.60 9.04 -16.72
N ASP A 405 -22.31 8.72 -16.95
CA ASP A 405 -21.77 8.49 -18.27
C ASP A 405 -22.41 7.24 -18.92
N LEU A 406 -22.55 6.16 -18.17
CA LEU A 406 -23.19 4.92 -18.61
C LEU A 406 -24.68 5.12 -18.90
N ALA A 407 -25.38 5.91 -18.07
CA ALA A 407 -26.79 6.24 -18.30
C ALA A 407 -27.01 6.99 -19.62
N ALA A 408 -26.07 7.83 -20.06
CA ALA A 408 -26.13 8.56 -21.32
C ALA A 408 -26.13 7.64 -22.57
N VAL A 409 -25.72 6.39 -22.43
CA VAL A 409 -25.74 5.38 -23.50
C VAL A 409 -26.77 4.28 -23.25
N GLY A 410 -27.64 4.41 -22.21
CA GLY A 410 -28.70 3.45 -21.90
C GLY A 410 -28.36 2.39 -20.87
N ILE A 411 -27.16 2.41 -20.28
CA ILE A 411 -26.76 1.48 -19.20
C ILE A 411 -27.16 2.09 -17.85
N LYS A 412 -28.18 1.56 -17.21
CA LYS A 412 -28.69 2.03 -15.91
C LYS A 412 -28.02 1.25 -14.79
N VAL A 413 -27.22 1.93 -13.98
CA VAL A 413 -26.44 1.32 -12.89
C VAL A 413 -27.09 1.58 -11.54
N GLU A 414 -27.32 0.55 -10.75
CA GLU A 414 -27.64 0.63 -9.32
C GLU A 414 -26.33 0.55 -8.54
N LEU A 415 -25.98 1.60 -7.78
CA LEU A 415 -24.81 1.61 -6.90
C LEU A 415 -25.18 1.05 -5.54
N ARG A 416 -24.47 0.02 -5.07
CA ARG A 416 -24.61 -0.61 -3.75
C ARG A 416 -23.34 -0.40 -2.96
N THR A 417 -23.41 0.41 -1.92
CA THR A 417 -22.23 0.74 -1.12
C THR A 417 -22.01 -0.27 0.00
N THR A 418 -20.73 -0.54 0.31
CA THR A 418 -20.30 -1.38 1.44
C THR A 418 -19.00 -0.85 2.04
N ASP A 419 -18.67 -1.27 3.27
CA ASP A 419 -17.36 -0.97 3.82
C ASP A 419 -16.26 -1.86 3.19
N TRP A 420 -15.03 -1.33 3.17
CA TRP A 420 -13.88 -2.00 2.54
C TRP A 420 -13.56 -3.36 3.17
N SER A 421 -13.66 -3.49 4.49
CA SER A 421 -13.33 -4.73 5.19
C SER A 421 -14.34 -5.84 4.90
N THR A 422 -15.61 -5.49 4.77
CA THR A 422 -16.68 -6.40 4.32
C THR A 422 -16.42 -6.88 2.90
N LEU A 423 -16.02 -5.97 2.00
CA LEU A 423 -15.72 -6.30 0.62
C LEU A 423 -14.57 -7.31 0.52
N ILE A 424 -13.42 -6.98 1.10
CA ILE A 424 -12.22 -7.86 1.10
C ILE A 424 -12.51 -9.20 1.79
N GLY A 425 -13.27 -9.18 2.89
CA GLY A 425 -13.68 -10.40 3.59
C GLY A 425 -14.59 -11.32 2.77
N ALA A 426 -15.41 -10.75 1.88
CA ALA A 426 -16.25 -11.50 0.95
C ALA A 426 -15.43 -12.07 -0.21
N GLU A 427 -14.53 -11.28 -0.79
CA GLU A 427 -13.61 -11.71 -1.84
C GLU A 427 -12.72 -12.88 -1.38
N ALA A 428 -12.17 -12.80 -0.17
CA ALA A 428 -11.36 -13.87 0.43
C ALA A 428 -12.13 -15.20 0.59
N LYS A 429 -13.47 -15.14 0.63
CA LYS A 429 -14.36 -16.31 0.69
C LYS A 429 -14.89 -16.72 -0.69
N GLY A 430 -14.42 -16.09 -1.77
CA GLY A 430 -14.91 -16.32 -3.13
C GLY A 430 -16.35 -15.83 -3.38
N GLN A 431 -16.85 -14.92 -2.54
CA GLN A 431 -18.17 -14.32 -2.69
C GLN A 431 -18.08 -13.18 -3.70
N VAL A 432 -18.45 -13.48 -4.92
CA VAL A 432 -18.42 -12.53 -6.04
C VAL A 432 -19.39 -11.37 -5.78
N ALA A 433 -18.86 -10.16 -5.80
CA ALA A 433 -19.59 -8.89 -5.90
C ALA A 433 -20.78 -8.71 -4.92
N LEU A 434 -20.86 -9.50 -3.84
CA LEU A 434 -21.95 -9.41 -2.86
C LEU A 434 -23.36 -9.40 -3.49
N GLY A 435 -23.55 -10.16 -4.57
CA GLY A 435 -24.80 -10.25 -5.30
C GLY A 435 -25.05 -9.17 -6.35
N SER A 436 -24.08 -8.30 -6.63
CA SER A 436 -24.10 -7.36 -7.75
C SER A 436 -23.57 -8.02 -9.04
N ASP A 437 -23.66 -7.31 -10.16
CA ASP A 437 -23.16 -7.76 -11.47
C ASP A 437 -21.74 -7.28 -11.75
N ALA A 438 -21.25 -6.36 -10.94
CA ALA A 438 -19.88 -5.85 -10.97
C ALA A 438 -19.44 -5.37 -9.58
N ILE A 439 -18.15 -5.14 -9.44
CA ILE A 439 -17.53 -4.65 -8.22
C ILE A 439 -16.51 -3.55 -8.54
N ALA A 440 -16.55 -2.43 -7.82
CA ALA A 440 -15.53 -1.41 -7.90
C ALA A 440 -14.31 -1.85 -7.07
N GLN A 441 -13.14 -1.82 -7.69
CA GLN A 441 -11.90 -2.30 -7.10
C GLN A 441 -10.73 -1.38 -7.43
N SER A 442 -9.71 -1.44 -6.60
CA SER A 442 -8.40 -0.87 -6.88
C SER A 442 -7.32 -1.93 -6.69
N THR A 443 -6.27 -1.88 -7.49
CA THR A 443 -5.13 -2.77 -7.33
C THR A 443 -3.83 -2.01 -7.34
N THR A 444 -2.95 -2.36 -6.41
CA THR A 444 -1.55 -1.95 -6.35
C THR A 444 -0.61 -3.12 -6.62
N LEU A 445 -1.13 -4.20 -7.12
CA LEU A 445 -0.48 -5.51 -7.10
C LEU A 445 0.41 -5.78 -8.32
N PHE A 446 0.42 -4.84 -9.26
CA PHE A 446 1.39 -4.88 -10.36
C PHE A 446 2.83 -4.57 -9.91
N GLN A 447 3.06 -4.18 -8.64
CA GLN A 447 4.41 -3.99 -8.08
C GLN A 447 5.17 -5.31 -7.98
N SER A 448 4.47 -6.40 -7.67
CA SER A 448 5.00 -7.73 -7.89
C SER A 448 4.30 -8.31 -9.11
N GLU A 449 5.01 -8.40 -10.23
CA GLU A 449 4.51 -9.07 -11.43
C GLU A 449 4.05 -10.51 -11.12
N ALA A 450 4.53 -11.11 -10.03
CA ALA A 450 4.11 -12.41 -9.49
C ALA A 450 2.63 -12.47 -9.11
N LEU A 451 2.01 -11.34 -8.81
CA LEU A 451 0.61 -11.29 -8.39
C LEU A 451 -0.38 -11.17 -9.57
N LEU A 452 0.08 -10.90 -10.79
CA LEU A 452 -0.79 -10.85 -11.97
C LEU A 452 -1.69 -12.09 -12.12
N PRO A 453 -1.21 -13.33 -11.92
CA PRO A 453 -2.08 -14.52 -12.00
C PRO A 453 -3.26 -14.47 -11.02
N LEU A 454 -3.14 -13.75 -9.90
CA LEU A 454 -4.23 -13.59 -8.93
C LEU A 454 -5.36 -12.68 -9.44
N PHE A 455 -5.07 -11.79 -10.40
CA PHE A 455 -6.05 -10.81 -10.89
C PHE A 455 -6.63 -11.15 -12.25
N ILE A 456 -5.84 -11.76 -13.12
CA ILE A 456 -6.23 -12.03 -14.50
C ILE A 456 -6.14 -13.49 -14.91
N GLY A 457 -5.65 -14.39 -14.05
CA GLY A 457 -5.57 -15.82 -14.30
C GLY A 457 -6.92 -16.52 -14.05
N SER A 458 -7.31 -17.44 -14.92
CA SER A 458 -8.60 -18.17 -14.84
C SER A 458 -8.74 -19.05 -13.58
N LYS A 459 -7.62 -19.42 -12.95
CA LYS A 459 -7.57 -20.23 -11.72
C LYS A 459 -7.39 -19.40 -10.45
N SER A 460 -7.53 -18.09 -10.55
CA SER A 460 -7.32 -17.20 -9.41
C SER A 460 -8.23 -17.54 -8.22
N PRO A 461 -7.70 -17.58 -7.00
CA PRO A 461 -8.51 -17.66 -5.79
C PRO A 461 -9.24 -16.35 -5.48
N PHE A 462 -8.79 -15.22 -6.08
CA PHE A 462 -9.46 -13.92 -5.99
C PHE A 462 -10.50 -13.82 -7.09
N TRP A 463 -11.50 -12.97 -6.85
CA TRP A 463 -12.52 -12.81 -7.85
C TRP A 463 -12.01 -12.04 -9.07
N THR A 464 -12.19 -12.65 -10.25
CA THR A 464 -11.79 -12.08 -11.55
C THR A 464 -12.99 -11.73 -12.43
N GLY A 465 -14.21 -11.74 -11.89
CA GLY A 465 -15.42 -11.61 -12.69
C GLY A 465 -15.67 -12.81 -13.61
N HIS A 466 -15.24 -14.00 -13.22
CA HIS A 466 -15.27 -15.23 -14.01
C HIS A 466 -14.52 -15.12 -15.37
N TYR A 467 -13.67 -14.12 -15.51
CA TYR A 467 -12.84 -13.99 -16.71
C TYR A 467 -11.90 -15.19 -16.85
N ALA A 468 -11.88 -15.76 -18.04
CA ALA A 468 -11.00 -16.86 -18.38
C ALA A 468 -10.55 -16.73 -19.84
N ASN A 469 -9.23 -16.75 -20.05
CA ASN A 469 -8.61 -16.74 -21.36
C ASN A 469 -7.38 -17.67 -21.34
N PRO A 470 -7.42 -18.83 -22.04
CA PRO A 470 -6.30 -19.78 -22.05
C PRO A 470 -4.99 -19.19 -22.58
N GLN A 471 -5.03 -18.18 -23.46
CA GLN A 471 -3.83 -17.51 -23.96
C GLN A 471 -3.21 -16.64 -22.87
N VAL A 472 -4.03 -15.95 -22.07
CA VAL A 472 -3.57 -15.19 -20.89
C VAL A 472 -2.92 -16.14 -19.89
N ASP A 473 -3.58 -17.25 -19.56
CA ASP A 473 -3.04 -18.26 -18.62
C ASP A 473 -1.70 -18.81 -19.10
N ALA A 474 -1.55 -19.12 -20.38
CA ALA A 474 -0.30 -19.62 -20.96
C ALA A 474 0.83 -18.58 -20.88
N LEU A 475 0.53 -17.29 -21.13
CA LEU A 475 1.50 -16.20 -21.02
C LEU A 475 1.93 -15.98 -19.56
N LEU A 476 0.99 -16.03 -18.61
CA LEU A 476 1.30 -15.92 -17.17
C LEU A 476 2.18 -17.09 -16.70
N ALA A 477 1.88 -18.30 -17.13
CA ALA A 477 2.70 -19.48 -16.83
C ALA A 477 4.11 -19.36 -17.44
N SER A 478 4.21 -18.89 -18.69
CA SER A 478 5.49 -18.65 -19.36
C SER A 478 6.33 -17.59 -18.63
N ALA A 479 5.69 -16.50 -18.19
CA ALA A 479 6.34 -15.45 -17.40
C ALA A 479 6.85 -16.02 -16.07
N SER A 480 6.00 -16.70 -15.31
CA SER A 480 6.38 -17.28 -14.02
C SER A 480 7.55 -18.29 -14.13
N ALA A 481 7.59 -19.05 -15.22
CA ALA A 481 8.66 -20.04 -15.46
C ALA A 481 10.01 -19.42 -15.87
N SER A 482 10.09 -18.14 -16.16
CA SER A 482 11.29 -17.50 -16.70
C SER A 482 12.04 -16.66 -15.68
N PRO A 483 13.33 -16.92 -15.39
CA PRO A 483 14.18 -16.01 -14.63
C PRO A 483 14.57 -14.75 -15.43
N ASP A 484 14.38 -14.74 -16.76
CA ASP A 484 14.70 -13.61 -17.64
C ASP A 484 13.61 -12.54 -17.54
N ARG A 485 13.93 -11.42 -16.89
CA ARG A 485 13.02 -10.30 -16.68
C ARG A 485 12.47 -9.68 -17.98
N PRO A 486 13.28 -9.38 -19.02
CA PRO A 486 12.78 -8.92 -20.30
C PRO A 486 11.73 -9.85 -20.92
N LYS A 487 11.94 -11.16 -20.85
CA LYS A 487 10.97 -12.14 -21.34
C LYS A 487 9.69 -12.11 -20.52
N ARG A 488 9.76 -12.08 -19.18
CA ARG A 488 8.59 -11.95 -18.30
C ARG A 488 7.76 -10.72 -18.67
N GLN A 489 8.42 -9.57 -18.81
CA GLN A 489 7.76 -8.31 -19.15
C GLN A 489 7.09 -8.34 -20.53
N ALA A 490 7.70 -9.00 -21.50
CA ALA A 490 7.09 -9.20 -22.81
C ALA A 490 5.85 -10.08 -22.74
N ASP A 491 5.88 -11.16 -21.97
CA ASP A 491 4.74 -12.05 -21.78
C ASP A 491 3.60 -11.34 -21.01
N HIS A 492 3.91 -10.58 -19.96
CA HIS A 492 2.92 -9.78 -19.23
C HIS A 492 2.28 -8.70 -20.10
N ARG A 493 3.08 -8.02 -20.95
CA ARG A 493 2.54 -7.04 -21.91
C ARG A 493 1.53 -7.67 -22.85
N LYS A 494 1.83 -8.84 -23.40
CA LYS A 494 0.90 -9.58 -24.26
C LYS A 494 -0.36 -10.01 -23.50
N ALA A 495 -0.21 -10.52 -22.26
CA ALA A 495 -1.33 -10.93 -21.45
C ALA A 495 -2.28 -9.76 -21.16
N LEU A 496 -1.74 -8.61 -20.72
CA LEU A 496 -2.53 -7.41 -20.41
C LEU A 496 -3.13 -6.77 -21.67
N SER A 497 -2.49 -6.90 -22.84
CA SER A 497 -3.09 -6.51 -24.13
C SER A 497 -4.33 -7.35 -24.46
N LEU A 498 -4.30 -8.67 -24.25
CA LEU A 498 -5.47 -9.53 -24.41
C LEU A 498 -6.59 -9.17 -23.41
N VAL A 499 -6.25 -8.94 -22.14
CA VAL A 499 -7.21 -8.48 -21.13
C VAL A 499 -7.85 -7.15 -21.56
N THR A 500 -7.07 -6.22 -22.11
CA THR A 500 -7.60 -4.95 -22.65
C THR A 500 -8.60 -5.21 -23.76
N GLN A 501 -8.28 -6.09 -24.72
CA GLN A 501 -9.16 -6.42 -25.85
C GLN A 501 -10.45 -7.12 -25.41
N ASP A 502 -10.35 -8.03 -24.42
CA ASP A 502 -11.50 -8.77 -23.88
C ASP A 502 -12.38 -7.92 -22.96
N ALA A 503 -11.81 -6.83 -22.43
CA ALA A 503 -12.45 -5.85 -21.54
C ALA A 503 -13.23 -6.48 -20.37
N PRO A 504 -12.67 -7.42 -19.59
CA PRO A 504 -13.36 -7.93 -18.40
C PRO A 504 -13.51 -6.87 -17.32
N TRP A 505 -12.80 -5.78 -17.47
CA TRP A 505 -12.81 -4.62 -16.58
C TRP A 505 -13.29 -3.36 -17.29
N LEU A 506 -13.96 -2.51 -16.55
CA LEU A 506 -14.17 -1.11 -16.92
C LEU A 506 -12.98 -0.33 -16.35
N PHE A 507 -11.99 -0.01 -17.19
CA PHE A 507 -10.78 0.72 -16.80
C PHE A 507 -11.13 2.18 -16.54
N VAL A 508 -10.67 2.78 -15.45
CA VAL A 508 -11.08 4.16 -15.09
C VAL A 508 -9.89 5.10 -14.95
N VAL A 509 -9.08 4.95 -13.90
CA VAL A 509 -7.92 5.83 -13.67
C VAL A 509 -6.75 5.07 -13.08
N ASN A 510 -5.54 5.58 -13.34
CA ASN A 510 -4.33 5.22 -12.63
C ASN A 510 -4.07 6.31 -11.59
N ASP A 511 -4.03 5.95 -10.32
CA ASP A 511 -3.72 6.87 -9.22
C ASP A 511 -2.27 7.39 -9.33
N ARG A 512 -2.05 8.62 -8.93
CA ARG A 512 -0.72 9.26 -8.84
C ARG A 512 -0.19 9.34 -7.41
N ASN A 513 -0.80 8.60 -6.49
CA ASN A 513 -0.36 8.48 -5.10
C ASN A 513 -0.11 9.84 -4.43
N PRO A 514 -1.12 10.73 -4.35
CA PRO A 514 -0.94 12.09 -3.87
C PRO A 514 -0.63 12.11 -2.37
N ARG A 515 0.37 12.91 -2.00
CA ARG A 515 0.77 13.21 -0.64
C ARG A 515 0.86 14.70 -0.45
N ALA A 516 0.33 15.21 0.67
CA ALA A 516 0.48 16.61 1.01
C ALA A 516 1.43 16.77 2.19
N LEU A 517 2.47 17.57 2.00
CA LEU A 517 3.56 17.74 2.95
C LEU A 517 3.72 19.19 3.37
N SER A 518 3.87 19.42 4.67
CA SER A 518 4.32 20.71 5.19
C SER A 518 5.59 21.18 4.47
N PRO A 519 5.77 22.47 4.19
CA PRO A 519 7.00 23.00 3.61
C PRO A 519 8.26 22.75 4.46
N LYS A 520 8.09 22.30 5.70
CA LYS A 520 9.19 21.87 6.57
C LYS A 520 9.72 20.47 6.24
N VAL A 521 8.97 19.64 5.53
CA VAL A 521 9.40 18.29 5.14
C VAL A 521 10.27 18.38 3.89
N GLU A 522 11.47 17.83 3.98
CA GLU A 522 12.46 17.83 2.89
C GLU A 522 12.99 16.42 2.64
N GLY A 523 13.55 16.21 1.44
CA GLY A 523 14.26 14.98 1.08
C GLY A 523 13.36 13.79 0.75
N LEU A 524 12.04 14.00 0.59
CA LEU A 524 11.18 12.97 0.03
C LEU A 524 11.56 12.72 -1.42
N VAL A 525 11.82 11.47 -1.75
CA VAL A 525 11.86 10.94 -3.11
C VAL A 525 10.53 10.22 -3.34
N GLN A 526 9.76 10.68 -4.33
CA GLN A 526 8.49 10.05 -4.71
C GLN A 526 8.75 9.11 -5.89
N PRO A 527 8.93 7.79 -5.67
CA PRO A 527 9.17 6.83 -6.75
C PRO A 527 7.87 6.51 -7.51
N GLN A 528 7.99 5.83 -8.66
CA GLN A 528 6.85 5.14 -9.28
C GLN A 528 6.50 3.87 -8.49
N SER A 529 6.20 4.05 -7.22
CA SER A 529 5.86 2.99 -6.27
C SER A 529 4.99 3.54 -5.16
N TRP A 530 4.17 2.66 -4.60
CA TRP A 530 3.46 2.97 -3.37
C TRP A 530 4.39 2.95 -2.15
N PHE A 531 5.45 2.14 -2.20
CA PHE A 531 6.45 2.05 -1.15
C PHE A 531 7.39 3.25 -1.15
N LEU A 532 7.96 3.54 0.02
CA LEU A 532 8.81 4.69 0.26
C LEU A 532 10.06 4.28 1.06
N ASP A 533 11.17 4.88 0.73
CA ASP A 533 12.37 4.90 1.57
C ASP A 533 12.43 6.26 2.30
N LEU A 534 12.21 6.25 3.61
CA LEU A 534 12.17 7.47 4.43
C LEU A 534 13.54 7.87 5.00
N THR A 535 14.61 7.17 4.63
CA THR A 535 15.96 7.42 5.17
C THR A 535 16.53 8.80 4.80
N THR A 536 16.07 9.37 3.68
CA THR A 536 16.50 10.69 3.19
C THR A 536 15.65 11.86 3.68
N VAL A 537 14.49 11.55 4.29
CA VAL A 537 13.54 12.57 4.76
C VAL A 537 14.03 13.25 6.04
N ARG A 538 13.78 14.55 6.15
CA ARG A 538 13.99 15.34 7.37
C ARG A 538 12.88 16.38 7.54
N VAL A 539 12.68 16.85 8.76
CA VAL A 539 11.76 17.93 9.09
C VAL A 539 12.55 19.08 9.70
N ARG A 540 12.51 20.25 9.05
CA ARG A 540 13.15 21.46 9.59
C ARG A 540 12.44 21.94 10.86
N ALA A 541 13.21 22.51 11.78
CA ALA A 541 12.70 23.10 13.01
C ALA A 541 11.68 24.22 12.77
#